data_6688255e08e2de985cdecad5abb2d420
#
_entry.id   6688255e08e2de985cdecad5abb2d420
#
_cell.length_a   1.000
_cell.length_b   1.000
_cell.length_c   1.000
_cell.angle_alpha   90.00
_cell.angle_beta   90.00
_cell.angle_gamma   90.00
#
_symmetry.space_group_name_H-M   'P 1'
#
loop_
_entity.id
_entity.type
_entity.pdbx_description
1 polymer ?
#
loop_
_entity_poly.entity_id
_entity_poly.type
_entity_poly.pdbx_seq_one_letter_code
_entity_poly.pdbx_strand_id
1 'polypeptide(L)'
;MKFSLWPANTIAPEDLLAEVRAAERAGWDGVWLADHYMPNTADGTPARGDTYECWALLPALAAVTERVRIGTLVSPTSVHHPALLAKRASTLDRLSAGRMVLGLGAGWQVNEHRAYGIELEPPGKRVSRFEEAIQIVRLMLSQDSTTFHGAYYDITDAPCDPKPVQSPLPVLVGTRSPRMLRITARYADEWNTWGAPEYAAERRAALVEACDKVGRDPATMRTSVNALVGLGAGASPPGRAALSGSAEHLIDQFGQYAEHGFDEFILPDWNLGTDPAERADNLARIKTEVLDRLTS
;
A
#
# COMPACT_ATOMS: atom_id res chain seq x y z
N MET A 1 -5.50 -9.61 14.17
CA MET A 1 -5.08 -9.05 12.86
C MET A 1 -5.94 -7.82 12.54
N LYS A 2 -5.38 -6.78 11.90
CA LYS A 2 -6.10 -5.58 11.44
C LYS A 2 -6.68 -5.79 10.05
N PHE A 3 -7.76 -5.05 9.73
CA PHE A 3 -8.41 -5.12 8.42
C PHE A 3 -8.57 -3.74 7.82
N SER A 4 -8.00 -3.54 6.65
CA SER A 4 -8.03 -2.28 5.93
C SER A 4 -8.64 -2.43 4.54
N LEU A 5 -9.21 -1.35 4.03
CA LEU A 5 -9.82 -1.30 2.71
C LEU A 5 -8.84 -0.73 1.68
N TRP A 6 -8.91 -1.27 0.45
CA TRP A 6 -8.20 -0.72 -0.70
C TRP A 6 -9.21 -0.45 -1.83
N PRO A 7 -9.88 0.71 -1.78
CA PRO A 7 -10.84 1.06 -2.80
C PRO A 7 -10.16 1.29 -4.15
N ALA A 8 -10.88 1.00 -5.22
CA ALA A 8 -10.41 1.30 -6.57
C ALA A 8 -10.35 2.82 -6.79
N ASN A 9 -9.23 3.31 -7.32
CA ASN A 9 -9.11 4.74 -7.68
C ASN A 9 -9.82 5.11 -8.99
N THR A 10 -10.67 4.22 -9.51
CA THR A 10 -11.56 4.44 -10.65
C THR A 10 -12.98 4.85 -10.21
N ILE A 11 -13.25 4.83 -8.92
CA ILE A 11 -14.53 5.24 -8.31
C ILE A 11 -14.59 6.78 -8.30
N ALA A 12 -15.77 7.35 -8.63
CA ALA A 12 -15.97 8.79 -8.55
C ALA A 12 -15.62 9.33 -7.16
N PRO A 13 -14.96 10.50 -7.06
CA PRO A 13 -14.46 11.00 -5.77
C PRO A 13 -15.54 11.11 -4.68
N GLU A 14 -16.75 11.51 -5.03
CA GLU A 14 -17.87 11.59 -4.10
C GLU A 14 -18.27 10.22 -3.53
N ASP A 15 -18.31 9.18 -4.36
CA ASP A 15 -18.60 7.81 -3.96
C ASP A 15 -17.45 7.23 -3.11
N LEU A 16 -16.20 7.48 -3.52
CA LEU A 16 -15.02 7.08 -2.75
C LEU A 16 -15.03 7.69 -1.34
N LEU A 17 -15.32 8.99 -1.22
CA LEU A 17 -15.39 9.66 0.08
C LEU A 17 -16.54 9.11 0.95
N ALA A 18 -17.67 8.77 0.34
CA ALA A 18 -18.81 8.15 1.04
C ALA A 18 -18.44 6.75 1.53
N GLU A 19 -17.81 5.94 0.69
CA GLU A 19 -17.35 4.58 1.01
C GLU A 19 -16.32 4.58 2.15
N VAL A 20 -15.33 5.46 2.10
CA VAL A 20 -14.30 5.57 3.14
C VAL A 20 -14.88 6.01 4.49
N ARG A 21 -15.84 6.95 4.50
CA ARG A 21 -16.58 7.30 5.73
C ARG A 21 -17.39 6.12 6.26
N ALA A 22 -18.00 5.34 5.38
CA ALA A 22 -18.75 4.14 5.78
C ALA A 22 -17.81 3.07 6.35
N ALA A 23 -16.67 2.84 5.74
CA ALA A 23 -15.64 1.93 6.24
C ALA A 23 -15.15 2.34 7.63
N GLU A 24 -14.86 3.63 7.86
CA GLU A 24 -14.46 4.10 9.18
C GLU A 24 -15.55 3.88 10.24
N ARG A 25 -16.82 4.18 9.90
CA ARG A 25 -17.94 3.90 10.83
C ARG A 25 -18.12 2.42 11.12
N ALA A 26 -17.88 1.56 10.13
CA ALA A 26 -17.93 0.11 10.27
C ALA A 26 -16.73 -0.48 11.02
N GLY A 27 -15.75 0.33 11.45
CA GLY A 27 -14.62 -0.12 12.26
C GLY A 27 -13.48 -0.73 11.45
N TRP A 28 -13.32 -0.36 10.19
CA TRP A 28 -12.09 -0.68 9.45
C TRP A 28 -10.89 0.08 10.04
N ASP A 29 -9.69 -0.51 9.94
CA ASP A 29 -8.46 0.00 10.58
C ASP A 29 -7.68 0.97 9.68
N GLY A 30 -7.83 0.87 8.36
CA GLY A 30 -7.11 1.71 7.41
C GLY A 30 -7.74 1.77 6.03
N VAL A 31 -7.27 2.73 5.23
CA VAL A 31 -7.62 2.90 3.82
C VAL A 31 -6.35 3.15 3.02
N TRP A 32 -6.20 2.41 1.93
CA TRP A 32 -5.03 2.44 1.07
C TRP A 32 -5.41 2.82 -0.35
N LEU A 33 -4.64 3.68 -1.00
CA LEU A 33 -4.85 4.03 -2.40
C LEU A 33 -3.69 3.56 -3.27
N ALA A 34 -4.04 3.01 -4.45
CA ALA A 34 -3.06 2.77 -5.51
C ALA A 34 -2.58 4.10 -6.11
N ASP A 35 -1.30 4.19 -6.44
CA ASP A 35 -0.71 5.37 -7.08
C ASP A 35 -0.39 5.03 -8.54
N HIS A 36 -1.43 5.11 -9.37
CA HIS A 36 -1.42 4.88 -10.81
C HIS A 36 -2.20 5.98 -11.54
N TYR A 37 -1.87 6.20 -12.82
CA TYR A 37 -2.44 7.27 -13.65
C TYR A 37 -3.38 6.77 -14.73
N MET A 38 -3.46 5.45 -14.94
CA MET A 38 -4.37 4.79 -15.89
C MET A 38 -4.52 3.31 -15.54
N PRO A 39 -5.58 2.64 -16.03
CA PRO A 39 -5.69 1.19 -15.89
C PRO A 39 -4.50 0.46 -16.53
N ASN A 40 -4.04 -0.62 -15.91
CA ASN A 40 -2.95 -1.42 -16.46
C ASN A 40 -3.42 -2.26 -17.65
N THR A 41 -2.57 -2.38 -18.66
CA THR A 41 -2.77 -3.29 -19.81
C THR A 41 -1.64 -4.31 -19.88
N ALA A 42 -1.97 -5.53 -20.28
CA ALA A 42 -0.99 -6.62 -20.35
C ALA A 42 0.05 -6.42 -21.47
N ASP A 43 -0.32 -5.72 -22.55
CA ASP A 43 0.54 -5.44 -23.72
C ASP A 43 1.30 -4.11 -23.62
N GLY A 44 1.10 -3.36 -22.54
CA GLY A 44 1.74 -2.05 -22.30
C GLY A 44 1.20 -0.93 -23.21
N THR A 45 0.04 -1.10 -23.85
CA THR A 45 -0.63 -0.01 -24.58
C THR A 45 -1.31 0.95 -23.62
N PRO A 46 -1.44 2.26 -23.96
CA PRO A 46 -2.20 3.20 -23.14
C PRO A 46 -3.67 2.75 -23.02
N ALA A 47 -4.17 2.74 -21.78
CA ALA A 47 -5.57 2.46 -21.49
C ALA A 47 -6.35 3.77 -21.27
N ARG A 48 -7.61 3.79 -21.68
CA ARG A 48 -8.57 4.83 -21.33
C ARG A 48 -9.48 4.32 -20.21
N GLY A 49 -9.87 5.19 -19.33
CA GLY A 49 -10.72 4.93 -18.17
C GLY A 49 -10.40 5.89 -17.05
N ASP A 50 -11.39 6.19 -16.24
CA ASP A 50 -11.20 7.07 -15.09
C ASP A 50 -10.19 6.45 -14.13
N THR A 51 -9.21 7.24 -13.75
CA THR A 51 -8.22 6.89 -12.72
C THR A 51 -7.85 8.18 -12.01
N TYR A 52 -8.34 8.34 -10.80
CA TYR A 52 -8.12 9.54 -10.02
C TYR A 52 -6.76 9.48 -9.32
N GLU A 53 -6.05 10.60 -9.34
CA GLU A 53 -4.68 10.71 -8.88
C GLU A 53 -4.59 10.58 -7.35
N CYS A 54 -3.73 9.70 -6.90
CA CYS A 54 -3.62 9.26 -5.51
C CYS A 54 -3.35 10.42 -4.54
N TRP A 55 -2.35 11.26 -4.84
CA TRP A 55 -1.92 12.34 -3.94
C TRP A 55 -2.88 13.55 -3.94
N ALA A 56 -3.76 13.63 -4.93
CA ALA A 56 -4.88 14.58 -4.90
C ALA A 56 -6.04 14.06 -4.03
N LEU A 57 -6.28 12.73 -4.01
CA LEU A 57 -7.34 12.12 -3.21
C LEU A 57 -7.00 11.98 -1.72
N LEU A 58 -5.77 11.61 -1.38
CA LEU A 58 -5.36 11.34 0.00
C LEU A 58 -5.65 12.49 0.98
N PRO A 59 -5.40 13.77 0.65
CA PRO A 59 -5.80 14.89 1.52
C PRO A 59 -7.30 14.97 1.77
N ALA A 60 -8.12 14.65 0.75
CA ALA A 60 -9.57 14.62 0.91
C ALA A 60 -10.01 13.49 1.84
N LEU A 61 -9.40 12.30 1.73
CA LEU A 61 -9.63 11.19 2.68
C LEU A 61 -9.23 11.58 4.10
N ALA A 62 -8.09 12.23 4.28
CA ALA A 62 -7.61 12.70 5.58
C ALA A 62 -8.61 13.68 6.24
N ALA A 63 -9.22 14.55 5.43
CA ALA A 63 -10.16 15.56 5.90
C ALA A 63 -11.54 15.01 6.29
N VAL A 64 -11.92 13.82 5.78
CA VAL A 64 -13.25 13.23 6.03
C VAL A 64 -13.21 12.04 6.99
N THR A 65 -12.05 11.69 7.51
CA THR A 65 -11.83 10.59 8.46
C THR A 65 -11.05 11.05 9.69
N GLU A 66 -11.22 10.35 10.82
CA GLU A 66 -10.60 10.71 12.10
C GLU A 66 -9.71 9.60 12.70
N ARG A 67 -9.95 8.32 12.34
CA ARG A 67 -9.31 7.17 13.00
C ARG A 67 -8.53 6.25 12.08
N VAL A 68 -9.04 6.00 10.86
CA VAL A 68 -8.41 5.06 9.93
C VAL A 68 -7.02 5.53 9.53
N ARG A 69 -6.09 4.60 9.45
CA ARG A 69 -4.78 4.84 8.83
C ARG A 69 -4.99 5.13 7.34
N ILE A 70 -4.17 5.99 6.77
CA ILE A 70 -4.28 6.40 5.37
C ILE A 70 -2.92 6.22 4.71
N GLY A 71 -2.87 5.55 3.58
CA GLY A 71 -1.59 5.34 2.92
C GLY A 71 -1.66 5.10 1.43
N THR A 72 -0.48 5.15 0.80
CA THR A 72 -0.29 4.70 -0.58
C THR A 72 0.06 3.23 -0.62
N LEU A 73 -0.45 2.49 -1.61
CA LEU A 73 -0.14 1.07 -1.80
C LEU A 73 0.13 0.77 -3.28
N VAL A 74 1.26 1.16 -3.86
CA VAL A 74 2.32 1.97 -3.24
C VAL A 74 2.77 3.03 -4.25
N SER A 75 3.34 4.16 -3.77
CA SER A 75 3.89 5.20 -4.65
C SER A 75 5.18 4.75 -5.33
N PRO A 76 5.26 4.80 -6.68
CA PRO A 76 6.44 4.37 -7.42
C PRO A 76 7.53 5.45 -7.42
N THR A 77 8.73 5.12 -6.95
CA THR A 77 9.89 6.04 -6.98
C THR A 77 10.44 6.25 -8.40
N SER A 78 9.97 5.49 -9.38
CA SER A 78 10.24 5.74 -10.81
C SER A 78 9.51 6.95 -11.36
N VAL A 79 8.42 7.37 -10.72
CA VAL A 79 7.58 8.50 -11.13
C VAL A 79 7.82 9.72 -10.23
N HIS A 80 7.99 9.49 -8.93
CA HIS A 80 8.07 10.55 -7.94
C HIS A 80 9.51 10.82 -7.49
N HIS A 81 9.86 12.09 -7.39
CA HIS A 81 11.10 12.49 -6.74
C HIS A 81 11.02 12.28 -5.22
N PRO A 82 11.98 11.57 -4.59
CA PRO A 82 11.88 11.16 -3.18
C PRO A 82 11.76 12.33 -2.19
N ALA A 83 12.44 13.45 -2.46
CA ALA A 83 12.34 14.64 -1.61
C ALA A 83 10.92 15.25 -1.65
N LEU A 84 10.26 15.25 -2.80
CA LEU A 84 8.89 15.73 -2.92
C LEU A 84 7.89 14.77 -2.28
N LEU A 85 8.14 13.45 -2.36
CA LEU A 85 7.33 12.44 -1.65
C LEU A 85 7.43 12.63 -0.13
N ALA A 86 8.63 12.81 0.40
CA ALA A 86 8.82 13.09 1.83
C ALA A 86 8.06 14.34 2.28
N LYS A 87 8.12 15.42 1.47
CA LYS A 87 7.41 16.67 1.75
C LYS A 87 5.89 16.49 1.74
N ARG A 88 5.34 15.76 0.74
CA ARG A 88 3.90 15.43 0.67
C ARG A 88 3.47 14.58 1.86
N ALA A 89 4.24 13.53 2.18
CA ALA A 89 3.95 12.63 3.29
C ALA A 89 3.95 13.38 4.64
N SER A 90 4.94 14.25 4.91
CA SER A 90 4.97 15.08 6.12
C SER A 90 3.74 15.99 6.23
N THR A 91 3.36 16.64 5.12
CA THR A 91 2.17 17.49 5.09
C THR A 91 0.89 16.70 5.35
N LEU A 92 0.74 15.53 4.68
CA LEU A 92 -0.43 14.68 4.83
C LEU A 92 -0.51 14.07 6.24
N ASP A 93 0.63 13.75 6.83
CA ASP A 93 0.67 13.25 8.22
C ASP A 93 0.12 14.28 9.21
N ARG A 94 0.45 15.56 9.02
CA ARG A 94 -0.13 16.65 9.81
C ARG A 94 -1.61 16.86 9.55
N LEU A 95 -2.05 16.82 8.29
CA LEU A 95 -3.47 16.91 7.93
C LEU A 95 -4.30 15.78 8.52
N SER A 96 -3.73 14.59 8.60
CA SER A 96 -4.37 13.40 9.15
C SER A 96 -4.16 13.22 10.66
N ALA A 97 -3.48 14.16 11.35
CA ALA A 97 -3.15 14.05 12.77
C ALA A 97 -2.38 12.75 13.13
N GLY A 98 -1.38 12.37 12.31
CA GLY A 98 -0.50 11.23 12.58
C GLY A 98 -1.05 9.89 12.12
N ARG A 99 -1.85 9.83 11.04
CA ARG A 99 -2.41 8.59 10.48
C ARG A 99 -1.81 8.16 9.15
N MET A 100 -0.89 8.95 8.58
CA MET A 100 -0.27 8.67 7.28
C MET A 100 0.71 7.49 7.36
N VAL A 101 0.70 6.65 6.32
CA VAL A 101 1.74 5.65 6.04
C VAL A 101 2.23 5.85 4.61
N LEU A 102 3.52 6.07 4.44
CA LEU A 102 4.11 6.24 3.12
C LEU A 102 4.50 4.89 2.52
N GLY A 103 3.65 4.35 1.67
CA GLY A 103 3.96 3.14 0.91
C GLY A 103 4.81 3.45 -0.32
N LEU A 104 5.92 2.76 -0.50
CA LEU A 104 6.88 2.97 -1.58
C LEU A 104 7.12 1.69 -2.38
N GLY A 105 7.32 1.86 -3.70
CA GLY A 105 7.71 0.81 -4.63
C GLY A 105 8.70 1.29 -5.69
N ALA A 106 9.37 0.36 -6.36
CA ALA A 106 10.34 0.71 -7.40
C ALA A 106 9.69 1.10 -8.76
N GLY A 107 8.37 0.90 -8.89
CA GLY A 107 7.65 1.09 -10.15
C GLY A 107 7.65 -0.17 -11.04
N TRP A 108 6.58 -0.34 -11.82
CA TRP A 108 6.41 -1.54 -12.65
C TRP A 108 5.51 -1.36 -13.88
N GLN A 109 4.51 -0.49 -13.84
CA GLN A 109 3.46 -0.39 -14.86
C GLN A 109 3.99 0.27 -16.14
N VAL A 110 4.15 -0.51 -17.19
CA VAL A 110 4.81 -0.10 -18.44
C VAL A 110 4.00 0.93 -19.22
N ASN A 111 2.68 0.73 -19.32
CA ASN A 111 1.83 1.58 -20.16
C ASN A 111 1.76 3.03 -19.67
N GLU A 112 1.66 3.28 -18.36
CA GLU A 112 1.64 4.64 -17.81
C GLU A 112 2.99 5.34 -17.97
N HIS A 113 4.10 4.66 -17.69
CA HIS A 113 5.44 5.23 -17.90
C HIS A 113 5.64 5.67 -19.35
N ARG A 114 5.28 4.81 -20.32
CA ARG A 114 5.38 5.12 -21.73
C ARG A 114 4.47 6.29 -22.13
N ALA A 115 3.21 6.27 -21.70
CA ALA A 115 2.23 7.27 -22.10
C ALA A 115 2.54 8.67 -21.54
N TYR A 116 3.06 8.75 -20.32
CA TYR A 116 3.41 10.01 -19.67
C TYR A 116 4.87 10.46 -19.95
N GLY A 117 5.60 9.74 -20.79
CA GLY A 117 6.99 10.10 -21.14
C GLY A 117 7.99 9.93 -19.99
N ILE A 118 7.67 9.06 -19.03
CA ILE A 118 8.52 8.75 -17.88
C ILE A 118 9.31 7.47 -18.18
N GLU A 119 10.63 7.51 -18.04
CA GLU A 119 11.45 6.33 -18.29
C GLU A 119 11.20 5.25 -17.23
N LEU A 120 10.81 4.06 -17.67
CA LEU A 120 10.80 2.86 -16.84
C LEU A 120 12.13 2.11 -17.02
N GLU A 121 13.10 2.46 -16.23
CA GLU A 121 14.43 1.83 -16.27
C GLU A 121 14.37 0.30 -16.08
N PRO A 122 15.38 -0.45 -16.55
CA PRO A 122 15.51 -1.88 -16.29
C PRO A 122 15.42 -2.23 -14.79
N PRO A 123 14.90 -3.42 -14.41
CA PRO A 123 14.63 -3.76 -13.02
C PRO A 123 15.80 -3.55 -12.05
N GLY A 124 17.03 -3.87 -12.47
CA GLY A 124 18.22 -3.68 -11.64
C GLY A 124 18.51 -2.21 -11.30
N LYS A 125 18.37 -1.33 -12.30
CA LYS A 125 18.52 0.12 -12.12
C LYS A 125 17.41 0.70 -11.25
N ARG A 126 16.15 0.32 -11.50
CA ARG A 126 15.01 0.76 -10.68
C ARG A 126 15.18 0.43 -9.21
N VAL A 127 15.67 -0.79 -8.90
CA VAL A 127 15.96 -1.20 -7.52
C VAL A 127 17.10 -0.39 -6.91
N SER A 128 18.15 -0.05 -7.68
CA SER A 128 19.24 0.82 -7.21
C SER A 128 18.73 2.25 -6.93
N ARG A 129 17.94 2.81 -7.86
CA ARG A 129 17.28 4.11 -7.67
C ARG A 129 16.36 4.12 -6.46
N PHE A 130 15.58 3.05 -6.26
CA PHE A 130 14.70 2.88 -5.10
C PHE A 130 15.49 2.87 -3.79
N GLU A 131 16.67 2.22 -3.76
CA GLU A 131 17.51 2.16 -2.54
C GLU A 131 18.01 3.56 -2.12
N GLU A 132 18.36 4.43 -3.07
CA GLU A 132 18.67 5.83 -2.76
C GLU A 132 17.42 6.61 -2.37
N ALA A 133 16.30 6.40 -3.07
CA ALA A 133 15.06 7.11 -2.80
C ALA A 133 14.54 6.88 -1.38
N ILE A 134 14.53 5.64 -0.90
CA ILE A 134 14.05 5.34 0.47
C ILE A 134 14.97 5.94 1.53
N GLN A 135 16.29 5.98 1.29
CA GLN A 135 17.24 6.64 2.19
C GLN A 135 16.97 8.15 2.26
N ILE A 136 16.79 8.82 1.11
CA ILE A 136 16.45 10.23 1.07
C ILE A 136 15.14 10.52 1.81
N VAL A 137 14.10 9.71 1.57
CA VAL A 137 12.82 9.86 2.29
C VAL A 137 13.03 9.77 3.81
N ARG A 138 13.77 8.78 4.29
CA ARG A 138 14.05 8.60 5.72
C ARG A 138 14.81 9.77 6.31
N LEU A 139 15.85 10.26 5.61
CA LEU A 139 16.64 11.42 6.06
C LEU A 139 15.79 12.68 6.13
N MET A 140 15.04 12.99 5.09
CA MET A 140 14.20 14.19 5.03
C MET A 140 13.08 14.20 6.07
N LEU A 141 12.52 13.05 6.39
CA LEU A 141 11.47 12.94 7.42
C LEU A 141 12.01 13.07 8.85
N SER A 142 13.31 12.87 9.08
CA SER A 142 13.91 12.83 10.41
C SER A 142 14.92 13.92 10.72
N GLN A 143 15.67 14.42 9.73
CA GLN A 143 16.73 15.41 9.91
C GLN A 143 16.25 16.83 9.61
N ASP A 144 16.83 17.83 10.26
CA ASP A 144 16.51 19.24 10.04
C ASP A 144 16.81 19.66 8.58
N SER A 145 17.94 19.22 8.07
CA SER A 145 18.37 19.40 6.67
C SER A 145 18.98 18.13 6.13
N THR A 146 18.75 17.84 4.85
CA THR A 146 19.25 16.63 4.19
C THR A 146 20.19 16.99 3.04
N THR A 147 21.40 16.46 3.10
CA THR A 147 22.32 16.41 1.97
C THR A 147 22.57 14.95 1.60
N PHE A 148 22.41 14.62 0.32
CA PHE A 148 22.60 13.27 -0.20
C PHE A 148 23.18 13.33 -1.61
N HIS A 149 24.36 12.72 -1.83
CA HIS A 149 25.03 12.63 -3.12
C HIS A 149 25.09 11.16 -3.54
N GLY A 150 24.20 10.75 -4.46
CA GLY A 150 24.09 9.39 -4.97
C GLY A 150 24.36 9.29 -6.46
N ALA A 151 24.11 8.11 -7.01
CA ALA A 151 24.21 7.87 -8.45
C ALA A 151 22.96 8.33 -9.22
N TYR A 152 21.82 8.46 -8.54
CA TYR A 152 20.51 8.79 -9.13
C TYR A 152 19.95 10.10 -8.61
N TYR A 153 20.34 10.52 -7.42
CA TYR A 153 19.84 11.73 -6.80
C TYR A 153 20.96 12.55 -6.18
N ASP A 154 20.85 13.87 -6.34
CA ASP A 154 21.75 14.84 -5.75
C ASP A 154 20.91 15.91 -5.03
N ILE A 155 21.02 15.98 -3.70
CA ILE A 155 20.23 16.86 -2.84
C ILE A 155 21.19 17.57 -1.90
N THR A 156 21.06 18.88 -1.78
CA THR A 156 21.92 19.72 -0.93
C THR A 156 21.06 20.58 -0.02
N ASP A 157 21.31 20.48 1.29
CA ASP A 157 20.69 21.28 2.35
C ASP A 157 19.15 21.39 2.24
N ALA A 158 18.48 20.30 1.83
CA ALA A 158 17.04 20.28 1.62
C ALA A 158 16.27 20.20 2.94
N PRO A 159 15.45 21.19 3.31
CA PRO A 159 14.58 21.10 4.48
C PRO A 159 13.30 20.33 4.15
N CYS A 160 12.72 19.69 5.15
CA CYS A 160 11.40 19.05 5.08
C CYS A 160 10.52 19.52 6.25
N ASP A 161 10.27 20.84 6.33
CA ASP A 161 9.43 21.44 7.35
C ASP A 161 8.02 21.77 6.82
N PRO A 162 6.97 21.60 7.66
CA PRO A 162 7.03 21.06 9.01
C PRO A 162 7.34 19.55 9.02
N LYS A 163 8.01 19.06 10.05
CA LYS A 163 8.19 17.61 10.27
C LYS A 163 6.83 16.92 10.48
N PRO A 164 6.70 15.61 10.21
CA PRO A 164 5.49 14.87 10.50
C PRO A 164 5.11 14.93 11.97
N VAL A 165 3.89 14.56 12.30
CA VAL A 165 3.43 14.33 13.69
C VAL A 165 4.04 13.04 14.23
N GLN A 166 4.06 12.02 13.41
CA GLN A 166 4.66 10.72 13.75
C GLN A 166 6.19 10.80 13.71
N SER A 167 6.87 10.21 14.70
CA SER A 167 8.32 10.13 14.75
C SER A 167 8.76 8.70 15.17
N PRO A 168 9.14 7.86 14.23
CA PRO A 168 9.18 8.06 12.77
C PRO A 168 7.81 8.02 12.11
N LEU A 169 7.66 8.70 10.95
CA LEU A 169 6.54 8.44 10.02
C LEU A 169 6.75 7.05 9.40
N PRO A 170 5.77 6.14 9.48
CA PRO A 170 5.92 4.80 8.95
C PRO A 170 6.12 4.77 7.43
N VAL A 171 7.13 4.03 6.99
CA VAL A 171 7.40 3.74 5.57
C VAL A 171 7.11 2.27 5.30
N LEU A 172 6.15 2.00 4.42
CA LEU A 172 5.80 0.66 3.95
C LEU A 172 6.48 0.40 2.60
N VAL A 173 6.96 -0.82 2.37
CA VAL A 173 7.47 -1.26 1.06
C VAL A 173 6.66 -2.44 0.53
N GLY A 174 6.05 -2.27 -0.66
CA GLY A 174 5.35 -3.33 -1.38
C GLY A 174 6.32 -4.10 -2.28
N THR A 175 6.70 -5.33 -1.92
CA THR A 175 7.67 -6.12 -2.71
C THR A 175 7.69 -7.60 -2.40
N ARG A 176 8.28 -8.38 -3.35
CA ARG A 176 8.54 -9.83 -3.19
C ARG A 176 9.94 -10.25 -3.63
N SER A 177 10.74 -9.36 -4.26
CA SER A 177 12.03 -9.74 -4.81
C SER A 177 13.13 -9.74 -3.74
N PRO A 178 14.11 -10.66 -3.78
CA PRO A 178 15.12 -10.80 -2.73
C PRO A 178 15.94 -9.53 -2.47
N ARG A 179 16.30 -8.78 -3.53
CA ARG A 179 17.06 -7.54 -3.38
C ARG A 179 16.22 -6.45 -2.71
N MET A 180 14.94 -6.32 -3.11
CA MET A 180 14.02 -5.38 -2.49
C MET A 180 13.73 -5.74 -1.03
N LEU A 181 13.60 -7.04 -0.69
CA LEU A 181 13.42 -7.47 0.70
C LEU A 181 14.58 -7.06 1.60
N ARG A 182 15.84 -7.11 1.10
CA ARG A 182 16.99 -6.62 1.87
C ARG A 182 16.95 -5.11 2.12
N ILE A 183 16.51 -4.33 1.12
CA ILE A 183 16.32 -2.88 1.27
C ILE A 183 15.20 -2.60 2.26
N THR A 184 14.08 -3.32 2.15
CA THR A 184 12.95 -3.26 3.09
C THR A 184 13.41 -3.53 4.51
N ALA A 185 14.14 -4.61 4.74
CA ALA A 185 14.69 -4.98 6.06
C ALA A 185 15.58 -3.89 6.68
N ARG A 186 16.28 -3.10 5.85
CA ARG A 186 17.15 -2.01 6.35
C ARG A 186 16.42 -0.72 6.63
N TYR A 187 15.44 -0.36 5.80
CA TYR A 187 14.94 1.01 5.76
C TYR A 187 13.45 1.16 5.99
N ALA A 188 12.63 0.10 5.88
CA ALA A 188 11.19 0.19 6.03
C ALA A 188 10.71 -0.14 7.46
N ASP A 189 9.57 0.39 7.85
CA ASP A 189 8.88 0.02 9.09
C ASP A 189 7.84 -1.07 8.84
N GLU A 190 7.31 -1.12 7.61
CA GLU A 190 6.26 -2.04 7.22
C GLU A 190 6.55 -2.69 5.87
N TRP A 191 6.03 -3.89 5.68
CA TRP A 191 6.13 -4.63 4.44
C TRP A 191 4.78 -5.15 3.99
N ASN A 192 4.56 -5.12 2.67
CA ASN A 192 3.34 -5.62 2.05
C ASN A 192 3.63 -6.63 0.93
N THR A 193 2.76 -7.63 0.81
CA THR A 193 2.78 -8.61 -0.27
C THR A 193 1.38 -9.02 -0.72
N TRP A 194 1.30 -9.70 -1.87
CA TRP A 194 0.11 -10.36 -2.38
C TRP A 194 0.24 -11.87 -2.25
N GLY A 195 -0.85 -12.56 -2.00
CA GLY A 195 -0.88 -14.00 -2.13
C GLY A 195 -1.92 -14.69 -1.25
N ALA A 196 -2.31 -15.91 -1.64
CA ALA A 196 -3.00 -16.84 -0.76
C ALA A 196 -2.12 -17.19 0.47
N PRO A 197 -2.70 -17.73 1.56
CA PRO A 197 -2.00 -17.89 2.84
C PRO A 197 -0.63 -18.55 2.73
N GLU A 198 -0.54 -19.68 2.03
CA GLU A 198 0.72 -20.45 1.92
C GLU A 198 1.79 -19.67 1.16
N TYR A 199 1.43 -19.05 0.03
CA TYR A 199 2.37 -18.23 -0.73
C TYR A 199 2.82 -17.00 0.06
N ALA A 200 1.90 -16.35 0.77
CA ALA A 200 2.22 -15.20 1.61
C ALA A 200 3.16 -15.60 2.75
N ALA A 201 2.96 -16.78 3.36
CA ALA A 201 3.86 -17.33 4.38
C ALA A 201 5.28 -17.56 3.86
N GLU A 202 5.44 -18.13 2.64
CA GLU A 202 6.75 -18.26 2.01
C GLU A 202 7.44 -16.90 1.79
N ARG A 203 6.67 -15.89 1.36
CA ARG A 203 7.22 -14.53 1.17
C ARG A 203 7.62 -13.89 2.49
N ARG A 204 6.85 -14.13 3.56
CA ARG A 204 7.18 -13.67 4.90
C ARG A 204 8.44 -14.36 5.45
N ALA A 205 8.60 -15.66 5.22
CA ALA A 205 9.83 -16.35 5.57
C ALA A 205 11.06 -15.74 4.89
N ALA A 206 10.94 -15.40 3.59
CA ALA A 206 12.02 -14.70 2.87
C ALA A 206 12.31 -13.29 3.41
N LEU A 207 11.30 -12.59 3.94
CA LEU A 207 11.50 -11.31 4.64
C LEU A 207 12.27 -11.52 5.96
N VAL A 208 11.90 -12.54 6.76
CA VAL A 208 12.60 -12.89 8.00
C VAL A 208 14.08 -13.14 7.72
N GLU A 209 14.39 -13.97 6.72
CA GLU A 209 15.79 -14.18 6.31
C GLU A 209 16.51 -12.89 5.89
N ALA A 210 15.79 -11.96 5.25
CA ALA A 210 16.37 -10.68 4.87
C ALA A 210 16.65 -9.79 6.09
N CYS A 211 15.79 -9.83 7.11
CA CYS A 211 15.99 -9.17 8.41
C CYS A 211 17.22 -9.75 9.13
N ASP A 212 17.33 -11.06 9.21
CA ASP A 212 18.47 -11.74 9.83
C ASP A 212 19.80 -11.34 9.19
N LYS A 213 19.85 -11.27 7.85
CA LYS A 213 21.03 -10.87 7.08
C LYS A 213 21.50 -9.43 7.35
N VAL A 214 20.62 -8.57 7.85
CA VAL A 214 20.96 -7.17 8.19
C VAL A 214 20.99 -6.93 9.70
N GLY A 215 20.81 -7.97 10.51
CA GLY A 215 20.82 -7.90 11.97
C GLY A 215 19.61 -7.20 12.58
N ARG A 216 18.46 -7.24 11.89
CA ARG A 216 17.21 -6.66 12.37
C ARG A 216 16.30 -7.74 12.96
N ASP A 217 15.73 -7.47 14.14
CA ASP A 217 14.63 -8.29 14.65
C ASP A 217 13.39 -8.19 13.76
N PRO A 218 12.95 -9.30 13.12
CA PRO A 218 11.79 -9.29 12.25
C PRO A 218 10.48 -8.93 12.98
N ALA A 219 10.38 -9.08 14.29
CA ALA A 219 9.23 -8.65 15.09
C ALA A 219 9.03 -7.12 15.10
N THR A 220 10.04 -6.34 14.73
CA THR A 220 9.95 -4.88 14.58
C THR A 220 9.38 -4.44 13.23
N MET A 221 9.12 -5.38 12.33
CA MET A 221 8.56 -5.13 10.99
C MET A 221 7.08 -5.48 10.98
N ARG A 222 6.21 -4.47 10.81
CA ARG A 222 4.80 -4.72 10.59
C ARG A 222 4.58 -5.33 9.20
N THR A 223 3.74 -6.36 9.11
CA THR A 223 3.51 -7.11 7.87
C THR A 223 2.05 -7.05 7.45
N SER A 224 1.80 -6.77 6.17
CA SER A 224 0.46 -6.79 5.60
C SER A 224 0.40 -7.63 4.32
N VAL A 225 -0.79 -8.13 4.04
CA VAL A 225 -1.04 -8.97 2.86
C VAL A 225 -2.34 -8.57 2.18
N ASN A 226 -2.38 -8.78 0.86
CA ASN A 226 -3.57 -8.54 0.04
C ASN A 226 -3.95 -9.82 -0.70
N ALA A 227 -5.24 -10.04 -0.85
CA ALA A 227 -5.84 -10.95 -1.81
C ALA A 227 -7.22 -10.44 -2.20
N LEU A 228 -7.72 -10.81 -3.37
CA LEU A 228 -9.11 -10.55 -3.70
C LEU A 228 -10.02 -11.44 -2.84
N VAL A 229 -11.15 -10.92 -2.41
CA VAL A 229 -12.09 -11.65 -1.55
C VAL A 229 -13.44 -11.74 -2.24
N GLY A 230 -14.06 -12.92 -2.21
CA GLY A 230 -15.42 -13.15 -2.67
C GLY A 230 -16.20 -13.98 -1.68
N LEU A 231 -17.26 -13.42 -1.07
CA LEU A 231 -18.17 -14.14 -0.20
C LEU A 231 -19.21 -14.88 -1.04
N GLY A 232 -19.20 -16.23 -0.94
CA GLY A 232 -20.01 -17.12 -1.77
C GLY A 232 -19.23 -17.67 -2.98
N ALA A 233 -19.92 -18.38 -3.88
CA ALA A 233 -19.32 -19.02 -5.07
C ALA A 233 -19.11 -17.99 -6.19
N GLY A 234 -18.16 -17.08 -6.03
CA GLY A 234 -17.78 -16.09 -7.04
C GLY A 234 -16.49 -16.48 -7.77
N ALA A 235 -16.41 -16.18 -9.06
CA ALA A 235 -15.20 -16.40 -9.83
C ALA A 235 -14.12 -15.39 -9.44
N SER A 236 -12.94 -15.87 -9.10
CA SER A 236 -11.77 -15.03 -8.90
C SER A 236 -11.28 -14.49 -10.24
N PRO A 237 -10.87 -13.22 -10.33
CA PRO A 237 -10.23 -12.72 -11.53
C PRO A 237 -8.98 -13.54 -11.89
N PRO A 238 -8.76 -13.89 -13.16
CA PRO A 238 -7.61 -14.70 -13.56
C PRO A 238 -6.27 -14.06 -13.17
N GLY A 239 -5.34 -14.88 -12.70
CA GLY A 239 -3.95 -14.47 -12.47
C GLY A 239 -3.66 -13.71 -11.16
N ARG A 240 -4.65 -13.53 -10.28
CA ARG A 240 -4.46 -12.93 -8.95
C ARG A 240 -4.85 -13.89 -7.85
N ALA A 241 -4.14 -13.82 -6.71
CA ALA A 241 -4.55 -14.53 -5.51
C ALA A 241 -5.95 -14.07 -5.09
N ALA A 242 -6.83 -15.00 -4.80
CA ALA A 242 -8.16 -14.71 -4.32
C ALA A 242 -8.59 -15.73 -3.27
N LEU A 243 -9.33 -15.25 -2.30
CA LEU A 243 -10.04 -16.04 -1.31
C LEU A 243 -11.51 -16.03 -1.69
N SER A 244 -12.15 -17.19 -1.73
CA SER A 244 -13.58 -17.26 -2.05
C SER A 244 -14.21 -18.45 -1.36
N GLY A 245 -15.48 -18.34 -0.98
CA GLY A 245 -16.21 -19.41 -0.34
C GLY A 245 -17.25 -18.94 0.66
N SER A 246 -17.71 -19.85 1.53
CA SER A 246 -18.60 -19.50 2.64
C SER A 246 -17.90 -18.59 3.65
N ALA A 247 -18.68 -17.95 4.52
CA ALA A 247 -18.11 -17.13 5.60
C ALA A 247 -17.15 -17.91 6.49
N GLU A 248 -17.50 -19.17 6.83
CA GLU A 248 -16.64 -20.05 7.62
C GLU A 248 -15.31 -20.33 6.92
N HIS A 249 -15.36 -20.62 5.62
CA HIS A 249 -14.14 -20.88 4.85
C HIS A 249 -13.23 -19.63 4.78
N LEU A 250 -13.81 -18.44 4.61
CA LEU A 250 -13.04 -17.20 4.64
C LEU A 250 -12.45 -16.92 6.02
N ILE A 251 -13.18 -17.19 7.11
CA ILE A 251 -12.68 -17.08 8.49
C ILE A 251 -11.45 -17.95 8.66
N ASP A 252 -11.50 -19.22 8.22
CA ASP A 252 -10.36 -20.14 8.30
C ASP A 252 -9.15 -19.60 7.51
N GLN A 253 -9.37 -19.09 6.29
CA GLN A 253 -8.30 -18.51 5.47
C GLN A 253 -7.69 -17.26 6.09
N PHE A 254 -8.48 -16.37 6.69
CA PHE A 254 -7.95 -15.22 7.42
C PHE A 254 -7.23 -15.64 8.70
N GLY A 255 -7.70 -16.69 9.37
CA GLY A 255 -7.01 -17.31 10.51
C GLY A 255 -5.58 -17.75 10.15
N GLN A 256 -5.41 -18.38 8.98
CA GLN A 256 -4.10 -18.82 8.49
C GLN A 256 -3.12 -17.63 8.31
N TYR A 257 -3.57 -16.48 7.78
CA TYR A 257 -2.68 -15.30 7.71
C TYR A 257 -2.25 -14.83 9.11
N ALA A 258 -3.15 -14.83 10.09
CA ALA A 258 -2.82 -14.47 11.47
C ALA A 258 -1.83 -15.47 12.08
N GLU A 259 -2.02 -16.77 11.89
CA GLU A 259 -1.11 -17.84 12.31
C GLU A 259 0.27 -17.71 11.67
N HIS A 260 0.32 -17.30 10.41
CA HIS A 260 1.57 -16.98 9.72
C HIS A 260 2.19 -15.65 10.15
N GLY A 261 1.57 -14.94 11.09
CA GLY A 261 2.10 -13.73 11.72
C GLY A 261 1.96 -12.47 10.88
N PHE A 262 0.92 -12.38 10.04
CA PHE A 262 0.55 -11.11 9.41
C PHE A 262 -0.24 -10.23 10.38
N ASP A 263 0.12 -8.94 10.43
CA ASP A 263 -0.50 -7.95 11.30
C ASP A 263 -1.76 -7.34 10.70
N GLU A 264 -1.83 -7.27 9.36
CA GLU A 264 -2.90 -6.59 8.65
C GLU A 264 -3.24 -7.29 7.33
N PHE A 265 -4.55 -7.42 7.05
CA PHE A 265 -5.06 -7.78 5.74
C PHE A 265 -5.66 -6.53 5.08
N ILE A 266 -5.22 -6.23 3.86
CA ILE A 266 -5.70 -5.10 3.07
C ILE A 266 -6.58 -5.64 1.95
N LEU A 267 -7.88 -5.36 2.03
CA LEU A 267 -8.92 -5.91 1.15
C LEU A 267 -9.15 -4.98 -0.04
N PRO A 268 -8.82 -5.42 -1.28
CA PRO A 268 -9.22 -4.70 -2.49
C PRO A 268 -10.72 -4.87 -2.76
N ASP A 269 -11.42 -3.81 -3.13
CA ASP A 269 -12.85 -3.83 -3.44
C ASP A 269 -13.18 -4.09 -4.92
N TRP A 270 -12.20 -4.19 -5.78
CA TRP A 270 -12.33 -4.14 -7.25
C TRP A 270 -13.19 -5.23 -7.86
N ASN A 271 -13.43 -6.31 -7.14
CA ASN A 271 -14.24 -7.46 -7.56
C ASN A 271 -15.52 -7.61 -6.75
N LEU A 272 -15.85 -6.63 -5.92
CA LEU A 272 -16.99 -6.73 -4.99
C LEU A 272 -18.30 -6.18 -5.56
N GLY A 273 -18.29 -5.63 -6.76
CA GLY A 273 -19.49 -5.15 -7.43
C GLY A 273 -19.17 -4.24 -8.61
N THR A 274 -20.12 -4.09 -9.50
CA THR A 274 -20.01 -3.25 -10.70
C THR A 274 -20.51 -1.83 -10.46
N ASP A 275 -21.30 -1.62 -9.43
CA ASP A 275 -21.80 -0.31 -9.02
C ASP A 275 -21.54 -0.05 -7.52
N PRO A 276 -21.66 1.20 -7.05
CA PRO A 276 -21.37 1.57 -5.66
C PRO A 276 -22.26 0.85 -4.62
N ALA A 277 -23.53 0.59 -4.92
CA ALA A 277 -24.45 -0.04 -3.98
C ALA A 277 -24.10 -1.53 -3.79
N GLU A 278 -23.84 -2.25 -4.87
CA GLU A 278 -23.40 -3.65 -4.82
C GLU A 278 -22.07 -3.80 -4.07
N ARG A 279 -21.10 -2.90 -4.30
CA ARG A 279 -19.85 -2.90 -3.54
C ARG A 279 -20.06 -2.67 -2.05
N ALA A 280 -20.86 -1.67 -1.70
CA ALA A 280 -21.17 -1.35 -0.31
C ALA A 280 -21.85 -2.52 0.42
N ASP A 281 -22.80 -3.19 -0.22
CA ASP A 281 -23.47 -4.37 0.32
C ASP A 281 -22.50 -5.53 0.53
N ASN A 282 -21.65 -5.83 -0.45
CA ASN A 282 -20.66 -6.90 -0.34
C ASN A 282 -19.60 -6.60 0.71
N LEU A 283 -19.13 -5.35 0.81
CA LEU A 283 -18.22 -4.92 1.88
C LEU A 283 -18.86 -5.06 3.27
N ALA A 284 -20.12 -4.64 3.42
CA ALA A 284 -20.87 -4.77 4.67
C ALA A 284 -21.05 -6.24 5.07
N ARG A 285 -21.38 -7.11 4.12
CA ARG A 285 -21.50 -8.55 4.35
C ARG A 285 -20.17 -9.19 4.75
N ILE A 286 -19.07 -8.91 4.02
CA ILE A 286 -17.74 -9.40 4.39
C ILE A 286 -17.40 -8.93 5.81
N LYS A 287 -17.65 -7.66 6.13
CA LYS A 287 -17.37 -7.10 7.46
C LYS A 287 -18.12 -7.85 8.54
N THR A 288 -19.44 -7.99 8.41
CA THR A 288 -20.29 -8.55 9.47
C THR A 288 -20.30 -10.08 9.53
N GLU A 289 -20.30 -10.75 8.36
CA GLU A 289 -20.38 -12.22 8.31
C GLU A 289 -19.00 -12.90 8.54
N VAL A 290 -17.88 -12.18 8.29
CA VAL A 290 -16.53 -12.74 8.32
C VAL A 290 -15.63 -12.00 9.32
N LEU A 291 -15.33 -10.71 9.08
CA LEU A 291 -14.24 -10.01 9.80
C LEU A 291 -14.59 -9.76 11.29
N ASP A 292 -15.84 -9.42 11.61
CA ASP A 292 -16.26 -9.20 12.99
C ASP A 292 -16.23 -10.49 13.84
N ARG A 293 -16.39 -11.65 13.18
CA ARG A 293 -16.30 -12.96 13.84
C ARG A 293 -14.85 -13.39 14.14
N LEU A 294 -13.85 -12.79 13.48
CA LEU A 294 -12.43 -13.01 13.75
C LEU A 294 -11.91 -12.18 14.93
N THR A 295 -12.64 -11.13 15.31
CA THR A 295 -12.21 -10.19 16.37
C THR A 295 -13.03 -10.35 17.65
N SER A 296 -14.05 -11.18 17.64
CA SER A 296 -14.84 -11.58 18.81
C SER A 296 -14.22 -12.79 19.52
#